data_142e8db30718fb81b5ca2ffb5c70a240
#
_entry.id   142e8db30718fb81b5ca2ffb5c70a240
#
_cell.length_a   1.000
_cell.length_b   1.000
_cell.length_c   1.000
_cell.angle_alpha   90.00
_cell.angle_beta   90.00
_cell.angle_gamma   90.00
#
_symmetry.space_group_name_H-M   'P 1'
#
loop_
_entity.id
_entity.type
_entity.pdbx_description
1 polymer ?
#
loop_
_entity_poly.entity_id
_entity_poly.type
_entity_poly.pdbx_seq_one_letter_code
_entity_poly.pdbx_strand_id
1 'polypeptide(L)'
;VEGGRLRGAVTRADLLRHTYQDLLKRPTFPAAGERELGEPVARNVAALLANRLPPRIQSLLRSAGTVGDEVGTKVYAVGGFVRDLLLRQENLDVDLVVEGDGIAFAEALGRRLEANVTSHRTFGTAILTLPDGFKMDVATARTEYYEYPAALPTVEHSSIKMDLYRRDFTINTLAVCLNADRYGELLDFFGGQQDLRDKTLRIIHNLSFVEDPTRILRAARFEVRFGFHLGRHAEQLAMNAVQMGLLEKVAGIRLTTELQLILQEARPFAILQRLDQLGVLAAIHPRLTLGSDMEQRFQRVGEVLTWYGLLYQEPSAASWIVYLLTLFGELRGAESRAILRRLNPPPRIATKVNWDLARLRALARQFQQARELPHSRVYRWLVDASLESILALMARMEQPEVRKAIGDFLTTRRQVRPILRGNDLQALGIRPGPIYRDILNSLLYARLDGHVQSRDDELRFVRRRFAKVLPVGEDGGEMSTGDRRARKSEG
;
A
#
# COMPACT_ATOMS: atom_id res chain seq x y z
N VAL A 1 19.51 47.70 14.12
CA VAL A 1 20.77 48.30 14.54
C VAL A 1 20.44 49.47 15.44
N GLU A 2 20.90 49.47 16.67
CA GLU A 2 20.66 50.57 17.61
C GLU A 2 22.02 51.05 18.13
N GLY A 3 22.29 52.35 17.98
CA GLY A 3 23.60 52.93 18.35
C GLY A 3 24.80 52.37 17.63
N GLY A 4 24.68 51.95 16.35
CA GLY A 4 25.74 51.35 15.54
C GLY A 4 26.10 49.88 15.89
N ARG A 5 25.40 49.26 16.83
CA ARG A 5 25.59 47.85 17.19
C ARG A 5 24.48 46.97 16.61
N LEU A 6 24.89 45.84 16.02
CA LEU A 6 23.93 44.84 15.50
C LEU A 6 23.21 44.21 16.71
N ARG A 7 21.91 44.44 16.84
CA ARG A 7 21.06 43.87 17.92
C ARG A 7 20.44 42.53 17.53
N GLY A 8 20.37 42.25 16.25
CA GLY A 8 19.84 40.98 15.70
C GLY A 8 19.72 41.06 14.19
N ALA A 9 19.54 39.91 13.55
CA ALA A 9 19.20 39.81 12.14
C ALA A 9 17.79 39.21 12.04
N VAL A 10 16.92 39.81 11.23
CA VAL A 10 15.64 39.25 10.88
C VAL A 10 15.87 38.30 9.72
N THR A 11 15.68 37.02 9.95
CA THR A 11 15.77 35.99 8.93
C THR A 11 14.45 35.86 8.16
N ARG A 12 14.49 35.21 7.00
CA ARG A 12 13.27 34.84 6.27
C ARG A 12 12.34 33.97 7.13
N ALA A 13 12.89 33.08 7.96
CA ALA A 13 12.13 32.27 8.92
C ALA A 13 11.42 33.13 9.97
N ASP A 14 12.05 34.21 10.48
CA ASP A 14 11.43 35.11 11.43
C ASP A 14 10.28 35.91 10.79
N LEU A 15 10.44 36.33 9.55
CA LEU A 15 9.35 36.98 8.78
C LEU A 15 8.18 36.00 8.54
N LEU A 16 8.48 34.78 8.14
CA LEU A 16 7.44 33.74 7.98
C LEU A 16 6.75 33.46 9.31
N ARG A 17 7.51 33.28 10.39
CA ARG A 17 6.96 33.06 11.75
C ARG A 17 6.04 34.21 12.16
N HIS A 18 6.46 35.45 11.96
CA HIS A 18 5.67 36.62 12.29
C HIS A 18 4.39 36.71 11.44
N THR A 19 4.52 36.48 10.12
CA THR A 19 3.37 36.45 9.21
C THR A 19 2.38 35.34 9.59
N TYR A 20 2.85 34.15 9.96
CA TYR A 20 2.02 33.06 10.47
C TYR A 20 1.31 33.44 11.77
N GLN A 21 2.05 34.04 12.73
CA GLN A 21 1.47 34.50 14.00
C GLN A 21 0.43 35.58 13.80
N ASP A 22 0.63 36.49 12.86
CA ASP A 22 -0.33 37.53 12.50
C ASP A 22 -1.56 36.99 11.77
N LEU A 23 -1.38 36.01 10.87
CA LEU A 23 -2.50 35.31 10.21
C LEU A 23 -3.37 34.57 11.25
N LEU A 24 -2.75 34.03 12.31
CA LEU A 24 -3.45 33.32 13.38
C LEU A 24 -4.17 34.26 14.36
N LYS A 25 -3.71 35.50 14.49
CA LYS A 25 -4.37 36.55 15.33
C LYS A 25 -5.53 37.21 14.58
N ARG A 26 -5.50 37.18 13.23
CA ARG A 26 -6.62 37.69 12.45
C ARG A 26 -7.73 36.64 12.48
N PRO A 27 -9.00 37.03 12.73
CA PRO A 27 -10.11 36.14 12.43
C PRO A 27 -9.94 35.71 10.96
N THR A 28 -10.00 34.42 10.71
CA THR A 28 -9.88 33.78 9.38
C THR A 28 -10.60 34.66 8.36
N PHE A 29 -9.93 35.02 7.25
CA PHE A 29 -10.54 35.86 6.22
C PHE A 29 -11.89 35.26 5.83
N PRO A 30 -13.00 35.97 5.94
CA PRO A 30 -14.26 35.47 5.46
C PRO A 30 -14.16 35.31 3.94
N ALA A 31 -14.01 34.06 3.47
CA ALA A 31 -14.43 33.75 2.11
C ALA A 31 -15.93 34.06 2.04
N ALA A 32 -16.41 34.66 0.96
CA ALA A 32 -17.80 35.11 0.82
C ALA A 32 -18.77 33.98 1.27
N GLY A 33 -19.39 34.17 2.46
CA GLY A 33 -20.29 33.20 3.10
C GLY A 33 -19.76 32.56 4.41
N GLU A 34 -18.58 32.94 4.92
CA GLU A 34 -18.04 32.36 6.18
C GLU A 34 -18.68 33.03 7.40
N ARG A 35 -19.16 32.18 8.29
CA ARG A 35 -19.60 32.57 9.64
C ARG A 35 -18.38 33.01 10.46
N GLU A 36 -18.50 34.07 11.26
CA GLU A 36 -17.56 34.33 12.34
C GLU A 36 -17.39 33.06 13.17
N LEU A 37 -16.15 32.57 13.25
CA LEU A 37 -15.80 31.45 14.11
C LEU A 37 -15.92 31.97 15.55
N GLY A 38 -17.08 31.77 16.18
CA GLY A 38 -17.31 32.01 17.60
C GLY A 38 -16.39 31.13 18.44
N GLU A 39 -16.38 31.39 19.75
CA GLU A 39 -15.73 30.48 20.69
C GLU A 39 -16.20 29.04 20.43
N PRO A 40 -15.31 28.03 20.50
CA PRO A 40 -15.68 26.66 20.20
C PRO A 40 -16.86 26.27 21.09
N VAL A 41 -17.97 25.85 20.45
CA VAL A 41 -19.12 25.32 21.21
C VAL A 41 -18.62 24.04 21.87
N ALA A 42 -18.42 24.12 23.18
CA ALA A 42 -17.96 22.99 23.99
C ALA A 42 -19.00 21.87 23.92
N ARG A 43 -18.73 20.86 23.13
CA ARG A 43 -19.53 19.65 23.01
C ARG A 43 -18.78 18.52 23.72
N ASN A 44 -19.46 17.81 24.59
CA ASN A 44 -18.88 16.63 25.22
C ASN A 44 -19.33 15.37 24.45
N VAL A 45 -18.37 14.53 24.03
CA VAL A 45 -18.58 13.28 23.31
C VAL A 45 -18.23 12.04 24.15
N ALA A 46 -18.11 12.16 25.50
CA ALA A 46 -17.80 11.04 26.36
C ALA A 46 -18.80 9.88 26.21
N ALA A 47 -20.09 10.18 26.08
CA ALA A 47 -21.12 9.17 25.82
C ALA A 47 -20.92 8.49 24.46
N LEU A 48 -20.46 9.21 23.44
CA LEU A 48 -20.16 8.64 22.11
C LEU A 48 -18.95 7.71 22.18
N LEU A 49 -17.88 8.09 22.91
CA LEU A 49 -16.72 7.25 23.19
C LEU A 49 -17.14 5.95 23.89
N ALA A 50 -17.98 6.04 24.93
CA ALA A 50 -18.46 4.89 25.70
C ALA A 50 -19.32 3.93 24.86
N ASN A 51 -20.17 4.47 23.97
CA ASN A 51 -21.13 3.66 23.22
C ASN A 51 -20.54 3.07 21.91
N ARG A 52 -19.47 3.65 21.37
CA ARG A 52 -18.95 3.30 20.04
C ARG A 52 -17.63 2.56 20.07
N LEU A 53 -16.80 2.81 21.06
CA LEU A 53 -15.49 2.19 21.12
C LEU A 53 -15.54 0.87 21.91
N PRO A 54 -14.75 -0.12 21.51
CA PRO A 54 -14.55 -1.32 22.30
C PRO A 54 -14.07 -0.98 23.72
N PRO A 55 -14.47 -1.73 24.77
CA PRO A 55 -14.07 -1.46 26.17
C PRO A 55 -12.56 -1.31 26.34
N ARG A 56 -11.78 -2.06 25.58
CA ARG A 56 -10.33 -1.98 25.56
C ARG A 56 -9.83 -0.60 25.13
N ILE A 57 -10.35 -0.04 24.03
CA ILE A 57 -9.93 1.29 23.55
C ILE A 57 -10.35 2.36 24.56
N GLN A 58 -11.54 2.24 25.14
CA GLN A 58 -11.98 3.15 26.20
C GLN A 58 -11.01 3.14 27.39
N SER A 59 -10.55 1.95 27.82
CA SER A 59 -9.56 1.80 28.90
C SER A 59 -8.23 2.46 28.55
N LEU A 60 -7.74 2.27 27.31
CA LEU A 60 -6.50 2.89 26.83
C LEU A 60 -6.59 4.42 26.84
N LEU A 61 -7.69 4.99 26.33
CA LEU A 61 -7.91 6.44 26.35
C LEU A 61 -7.99 7.01 27.78
N ARG A 62 -8.65 6.30 28.71
CA ARG A 62 -8.68 6.70 30.13
C ARG A 62 -7.30 6.63 30.78
N SER A 63 -6.53 5.56 30.50
CA SER A 63 -5.15 5.44 30.97
C SER A 63 -4.27 6.58 30.46
N ALA A 64 -4.43 6.95 29.17
CA ALA A 64 -3.72 8.09 28.60
C ALA A 64 -4.06 9.41 29.30
N GLY A 65 -5.35 9.66 29.59
CA GLY A 65 -5.78 10.84 30.35
C GLY A 65 -5.21 10.86 31.77
N THR A 66 -5.28 9.74 32.50
CA THR A 66 -4.73 9.62 33.86
C THR A 66 -3.23 9.88 33.89
N VAL A 67 -2.46 9.29 32.97
CA VAL A 67 -1.00 9.55 32.85
C VAL A 67 -0.75 11.01 32.51
N GLY A 68 -1.57 11.63 31.64
CA GLY A 68 -1.48 13.06 31.37
C GLY A 68 -1.62 13.92 32.59
N ASP A 69 -2.61 13.59 33.47
CA ASP A 69 -2.82 14.31 34.72
C ASP A 69 -1.64 14.10 35.70
N GLU A 70 -1.09 12.87 35.80
CA GLU A 70 0.04 12.54 36.65
C GLU A 70 1.33 13.28 36.25
N VAL A 71 1.58 13.43 34.95
CA VAL A 71 2.78 14.14 34.43
C VAL A 71 2.54 15.63 34.15
N GLY A 72 1.34 16.15 34.42
CA GLY A 72 0.98 17.55 34.29
C GLY A 72 0.89 18.04 32.83
N THR A 73 0.49 17.17 31.89
CA THR A 73 0.34 17.49 30.46
C THR A 73 -1.10 17.31 29.99
N LYS A 74 -1.51 18.09 28.98
CA LYS A 74 -2.81 17.90 28.34
C LYS A 74 -2.68 16.92 27.20
N VAL A 75 -3.59 15.95 27.16
CA VAL A 75 -3.60 14.84 26.20
C VAL A 75 -4.89 14.85 25.40
N TYR A 76 -4.75 14.71 24.09
CA TYR A 76 -5.87 14.71 23.17
C TYR A 76 -5.82 13.53 22.22
N ALA A 77 -6.97 12.89 21.98
CA ALA A 77 -7.17 12.04 20.80
C ALA A 77 -7.52 12.96 19.61
N VAL A 78 -6.95 12.70 18.42
CA VAL A 78 -7.00 13.66 17.32
C VAL A 78 -7.22 13.02 15.94
N GLY A 79 -7.51 13.85 14.97
CA GLY A 79 -7.41 13.52 13.54
C GLY A 79 -8.41 12.50 13.05
N GLY A 80 -7.90 11.50 12.32
CA GLY A 80 -8.69 10.45 11.69
C GLY A 80 -9.57 9.67 12.66
N PHE A 81 -9.05 9.37 13.84
CA PHE A 81 -9.78 8.70 14.90
C PHE A 81 -11.05 9.45 15.33
N VAL A 82 -10.92 10.76 15.61
CA VAL A 82 -12.06 11.59 16.04
C VAL A 82 -13.06 11.81 14.91
N ARG A 83 -12.58 12.04 13.69
CA ARG A 83 -13.43 12.15 12.50
C ARG A 83 -14.28 10.90 12.30
N ASP A 84 -13.66 9.72 12.33
CA ASP A 84 -14.34 8.46 12.03
C ASP A 84 -15.30 8.09 13.15
N LEU A 85 -14.96 8.40 14.43
CA LEU A 85 -15.89 8.29 15.56
C LEU A 85 -17.18 9.11 15.34
N LEU A 86 -17.04 10.36 14.86
CA LEU A 86 -18.19 11.23 14.57
C LEU A 86 -18.98 10.78 13.34
N LEU A 87 -18.31 10.20 12.34
CA LEU A 87 -18.94 9.59 11.15
C LEU A 87 -19.54 8.22 11.45
N ARG A 88 -19.37 7.70 12.67
CA ARG A 88 -19.80 6.36 13.08
C ARG A 88 -19.16 5.24 12.24
N GLN A 89 -17.95 5.47 11.76
CA GLN A 89 -17.11 4.49 11.09
C GLN A 89 -16.17 3.82 12.10
N GLU A 90 -15.89 2.55 11.87
CA GLU A 90 -14.92 1.82 12.69
C GLU A 90 -13.51 2.28 12.33
N ASN A 91 -12.80 2.81 13.31
CA ASN A 91 -11.39 3.15 13.23
C ASN A 91 -10.76 2.99 14.61
N LEU A 92 -9.80 2.09 14.70
CA LEU A 92 -9.06 1.80 15.95
C LEU A 92 -7.63 2.36 15.91
N ASP A 93 -7.29 3.18 14.92
CA ASP A 93 -5.99 3.83 14.79
C ASP A 93 -5.97 5.07 15.72
N VAL A 94 -5.43 4.88 16.93
CA VAL A 94 -5.47 5.89 17.98
C VAL A 94 -4.26 6.79 17.89
N ASP A 95 -4.50 8.04 17.45
CA ASP A 95 -3.52 9.12 17.42
C ASP A 95 -3.68 10.02 18.66
N LEU A 96 -2.63 10.16 19.46
CA LEU A 96 -2.57 11.06 20.61
C LEU A 96 -1.67 12.25 20.34
N VAL A 97 -2.11 13.43 20.76
CA VAL A 97 -1.28 14.66 20.77
C VAL A 97 -1.20 15.18 22.21
N VAL A 98 0.01 15.56 22.61
CA VAL A 98 0.34 16.01 23.98
C VAL A 98 0.86 17.45 23.93
N GLU A 99 0.25 18.34 24.71
CA GLU A 99 0.81 19.67 24.96
C GLU A 99 1.90 19.55 26.05
N GLY A 100 3.15 19.34 25.61
CA GLY A 100 4.30 19.06 26.46
C GLY A 100 5.27 18.12 25.77
N ASP A 101 6.06 17.40 26.54
CA ASP A 101 7.00 16.39 26.01
C ASP A 101 6.25 15.07 25.73
N GLY A 102 5.88 14.86 24.46
CA GLY A 102 5.16 13.67 24.01
C GLY A 102 5.99 12.39 24.16
N ILE A 103 7.33 12.46 24.11
CA ILE A 103 8.18 11.27 24.30
C ILE A 103 8.20 10.87 25.78
N ALA A 104 8.39 11.82 26.70
CA ALA A 104 8.35 11.56 28.14
C ALA A 104 6.97 11.02 28.56
N PHE A 105 5.88 11.59 28.01
CA PHE A 105 4.52 11.07 28.19
C PHE A 105 4.38 9.64 27.66
N ALA A 106 4.85 9.37 26.44
CA ALA A 106 4.77 8.03 25.85
C ALA A 106 5.53 6.98 26.67
N GLU A 107 6.69 7.33 27.23
CA GLU A 107 7.45 6.46 28.14
C GLU A 107 6.69 6.20 29.45
N ALA A 108 6.03 7.21 30.03
CA ALA A 108 5.20 7.04 31.23
C ALA A 108 3.98 6.15 30.96
N LEU A 109 3.28 6.40 29.83
CA LEU A 109 2.14 5.59 29.40
C LEU A 109 2.58 4.15 29.06
N GLY A 110 3.74 4.00 28.43
CA GLY A 110 4.32 2.69 28.09
C GLY A 110 4.59 1.85 29.33
N ARG A 111 5.16 2.43 30.40
CA ARG A 111 5.35 1.76 31.69
C ARG A 111 4.02 1.29 32.31
N ARG A 112 2.97 2.12 32.23
CA ARG A 112 1.64 1.79 32.79
C ARG A 112 0.95 0.67 32.00
N LEU A 113 1.14 0.61 30.68
CA LEU A 113 0.50 -0.34 29.77
C LEU A 113 1.38 -1.55 29.42
N GLU A 114 2.57 -1.65 30.02
CA GLU A 114 3.59 -2.67 29.68
C GLU A 114 3.92 -2.70 28.17
N ALA A 115 3.83 -1.52 27.53
CA ALA A 115 4.04 -1.37 26.10
C ALA A 115 5.50 -1.06 25.75
N ASN A 116 5.95 -1.56 24.60
CA ASN A 116 7.24 -1.18 24.03
C ASN A 116 7.13 0.20 23.37
N VAL A 117 8.03 1.13 23.68
CA VAL A 117 8.02 2.50 23.15
C VAL A 117 9.17 2.68 22.16
N THR A 118 8.84 3.06 20.93
CA THR A 118 9.81 3.44 19.91
C THR A 118 9.69 4.94 19.64
N SER A 119 10.69 5.74 20.01
CA SER A 119 10.65 7.20 19.90
C SER A 119 11.49 7.73 18.72
N HIS A 120 11.01 8.82 18.12
CA HIS A 120 11.68 9.58 17.05
C HIS A 120 11.90 11.02 17.52
N ARG A 121 13.03 11.27 18.19
CA ARG A 121 13.33 12.55 18.84
C ARG A 121 13.29 13.76 17.92
N THR A 122 13.76 13.60 16.69
CA THR A 122 13.77 14.69 15.68
C THR A 122 12.37 15.26 15.40
N PHE A 123 11.32 14.44 15.52
CA PHE A 123 9.94 14.84 15.24
C PHE A 123 9.06 14.92 16.48
N GLY A 124 9.61 14.64 17.67
CA GLY A 124 8.85 14.62 18.92
C GLY A 124 7.71 13.60 18.90
N THR A 125 7.91 12.42 18.26
CA THR A 125 6.88 11.38 18.13
C THR A 125 7.34 10.07 18.74
N ALA A 126 6.39 9.24 19.20
CA ALA A 126 6.65 7.90 19.69
C ALA A 126 5.51 6.96 19.26
N ILE A 127 5.85 5.69 19.08
CA ILE A 127 4.89 4.60 18.84
C ILE A 127 4.92 3.68 20.05
N LEU A 128 3.77 3.47 20.67
CA LEU A 128 3.58 2.45 21.70
C LEU A 128 3.08 1.17 21.03
N THR A 129 3.78 0.07 21.28
CA THR A 129 3.33 -1.26 20.85
C THR A 129 3.00 -2.08 22.07
N LEU A 130 1.72 -2.38 22.29
CA LEU A 130 1.23 -3.19 23.40
C LEU A 130 1.64 -4.67 23.22
N PRO A 131 1.60 -5.48 24.31
CA PRO A 131 2.00 -6.89 24.24
C PRO A 131 1.25 -7.74 23.21
N ASP A 132 0.02 -7.38 22.89
CA ASP A 132 -0.79 -8.05 21.86
C ASP A 132 -0.60 -7.49 20.44
N GLY A 133 0.36 -6.57 20.26
CA GLY A 133 0.71 -5.97 18.96
C GLY A 133 -0.13 -4.74 18.59
N PHE A 134 -1.10 -4.31 19.42
CA PHE A 134 -1.84 -3.07 19.18
C PHE A 134 -0.90 -1.86 19.26
N LYS A 135 -1.07 -0.91 18.34
CA LYS A 135 -0.23 0.28 18.27
C LYS A 135 -1.01 1.54 18.57
N MET A 136 -0.35 2.49 19.21
CA MET A 136 -0.84 3.85 19.45
C MET A 136 0.26 4.84 19.08
N ASP A 137 -0.09 5.87 18.33
CA ASP A 137 0.84 6.92 17.96
C ASP A 137 0.70 8.10 18.92
N VAL A 138 1.84 8.60 19.40
CA VAL A 138 1.93 9.78 20.27
C VAL A 138 2.80 10.82 19.63
N ALA A 139 2.30 12.05 19.56
CA ALA A 139 3.04 13.19 19.05
C ALA A 139 3.01 14.35 20.03
N THR A 140 4.10 15.08 20.12
CA THR A 140 4.14 16.40 20.76
C THR A 140 3.34 17.39 19.91
N ALA A 141 2.50 18.21 20.53
CA ALA A 141 1.81 19.31 19.85
C ALA A 141 2.84 20.27 19.26
N ARG A 142 2.75 20.54 17.96
CA ARG A 142 3.76 21.30 17.25
C ARG A 142 3.16 22.22 16.19
N THR A 143 3.90 23.26 15.86
CA THR A 143 3.70 24.06 14.64
C THR A 143 4.73 23.69 13.60
N GLU A 144 4.42 23.94 12.34
CA GLU A 144 5.26 23.64 11.19
C GLU A 144 5.49 24.92 10.37
N TYR A 145 6.72 25.16 9.95
CA TYR A 145 7.11 26.27 9.08
C TYR A 145 7.75 25.71 7.81
N TYR A 146 7.32 26.20 6.67
CA TYR A 146 7.85 25.80 5.37
C TYR A 146 8.74 26.89 4.80
N GLU A 147 10.02 26.64 4.61
CA GLU A 147 10.98 27.61 4.07
C GLU A 147 10.68 27.98 2.61
N TYR A 148 10.18 27.01 1.85
CA TYR A 148 9.77 27.17 0.45
C TYR A 148 8.65 26.16 0.11
N PRO A 149 7.90 26.39 -0.99
CA PRO A 149 6.83 25.49 -1.40
C PRO A 149 7.29 24.04 -1.54
N ALA A 150 6.51 23.09 -1.00
CA ALA A 150 6.80 21.66 -0.99
C ALA A 150 8.06 21.23 -0.19
N ALA A 151 8.66 22.10 0.63
CA ALA A 151 9.75 21.76 1.53
C ALA A 151 9.32 20.73 2.60
N LEU A 152 10.30 20.14 3.28
CA LEU A 152 10.02 19.50 4.56
C LEU A 152 9.86 20.59 5.64
N PRO A 153 8.87 20.48 6.55
CA PRO A 153 8.65 21.48 7.58
C PRO A 153 9.75 21.49 8.65
N THR A 154 10.07 22.68 9.15
CA THR A 154 10.73 22.86 10.44
C THR A 154 9.67 22.82 11.53
N VAL A 155 9.88 22.09 12.60
CA VAL A 155 8.92 21.85 13.67
C VAL A 155 9.33 22.54 14.97
N GLU A 156 8.35 23.13 15.68
CA GLU A 156 8.53 23.73 17.00
C GLU A 156 7.39 23.30 17.92
N HIS A 157 7.65 23.09 19.21
CA HIS A 157 6.63 22.78 20.22
C HIS A 157 5.58 23.88 20.30
N SER A 158 4.30 23.52 20.39
CA SER A 158 3.21 24.50 20.36
C SER A 158 1.96 23.99 21.09
N SER A 159 0.86 24.76 21.01
CA SER A 159 -0.45 24.35 21.55
C SER A 159 -1.19 23.40 20.61
N ILE A 160 -2.21 22.72 21.14
CA ILE A 160 -3.10 21.85 20.34
C ILE A 160 -3.74 22.62 19.17
N LYS A 161 -4.14 23.89 19.37
CA LYS A 161 -4.73 24.71 18.30
C LYS A 161 -3.77 24.88 17.13
N MET A 162 -2.47 25.07 17.40
CA MET A 162 -1.44 25.18 16.36
C MET A 162 -1.15 23.86 15.68
N ASP A 163 -1.16 22.75 16.43
CA ASP A 163 -1.03 21.41 15.84
C ASP A 163 -2.19 21.10 14.89
N LEU A 164 -3.40 21.49 15.24
CA LEU A 164 -4.57 21.30 14.39
C LEU A 164 -4.53 22.23 13.16
N TYR A 165 -3.98 23.46 13.30
CA TYR A 165 -3.87 24.43 12.21
C TYR A 165 -2.95 23.98 11.06
N ARG A 166 -1.89 23.22 11.33
CA ARG A 166 -0.96 22.71 10.31
C ARG A 166 -1.50 21.53 9.49
N ARG A 167 -2.67 20.98 9.86
CA ARG A 167 -3.25 19.79 9.21
C ARG A 167 -3.81 20.12 7.82
N ASP A 168 -4.27 19.10 7.13
CA ASP A 168 -4.73 19.20 5.73
C ASP A 168 -6.14 19.80 5.58
N PHE A 169 -7.12 19.21 6.27
CA PHE A 169 -8.54 19.56 6.15
C PHE A 169 -9.19 19.74 7.50
N THR A 170 -10.21 20.61 7.58
CA THR A 170 -10.97 20.92 8.78
C THR A 170 -11.55 19.67 9.45
N ILE A 171 -12.00 18.68 8.68
CA ILE A 171 -12.52 17.40 9.20
C ILE A 171 -11.48 16.58 9.97
N ASN A 172 -10.20 16.86 9.80
CA ASN A 172 -9.09 16.22 10.51
C ASN A 172 -8.52 17.10 11.65
N THR A 173 -9.13 18.27 11.91
CA THR A 173 -8.70 19.20 12.98
C THR A 173 -9.54 19.07 14.24
N LEU A 174 -10.22 17.96 14.41
CA LEU A 174 -11.01 17.67 15.60
C LEU A 174 -10.14 16.99 16.65
N ALA A 175 -10.27 17.41 17.90
CA ALA A 175 -9.56 16.83 19.02
C ALA A 175 -10.51 16.56 20.20
N VAL A 176 -10.27 15.48 20.93
CA VAL A 176 -11.03 15.14 22.15
C VAL A 176 -10.08 15.12 23.34
N CYS A 177 -10.36 15.93 24.36
CA CYS A 177 -9.58 15.96 25.59
C CYS A 177 -9.75 14.65 26.36
N LEU A 178 -8.63 14.10 26.85
CA LEU A 178 -8.61 12.84 27.61
C LEU A 178 -8.34 13.03 29.08
N ASN A 179 -7.85 14.20 29.55
CA ASN A 179 -7.64 14.53 30.98
C ASN A 179 -8.95 14.45 31.75
N ALA A 180 -8.89 14.05 32.99
CA ALA A 180 -10.07 13.71 33.80
C ALA A 180 -11.04 14.87 33.98
N ASP A 181 -10.53 16.10 34.16
CA ASP A 181 -11.32 17.32 34.36
C ASP A 181 -12.18 17.71 33.14
N ARG A 182 -11.71 17.35 31.92
CA ARG A 182 -12.34 17.68 30.63
C ARG A 182 -12.55 16.47 29.74
N TYR A 183 -12.64 15.28 30.32
CA TYR A 183 -12.76 14.05 29.52
C TYR A 183 -13.96 14.06 28.58
N GLY A 184 -13.65 13.81 27.30
CA GLY A 184 -14.66 13.80 26.24
C GLY A 184 -15.01 15.18 25.68
N GLU A 185 -14.39 16.26 26.13
CA GLU A 185 -14.57 17.57 25.53
C GLU A 185 -14.01 17.61 24.10
N LEU A 186 -14.88 17.94 23.14
CA LEU A 186 -14.54 18.02 21.72
C LEU A 186 -14.11 19.43 21.37
N LEU A 187 -12.87 19.59 20.94
CA LEU A 187 -12.31 20.84 20.44
C LEU A 187 -12.48 20.91 18.92
N ASP A 188 -13.15 21.95 18.46
CA ASP A 188 -13.38 22.25 17.03
C ASP A 188 -13.14 23.74 16.77
N PHE A 189 -11.89 24.08 16.43
CA PHE A 189 -11.48 25.46 16.20
C PHE A 189 -11.77 25.95 14.77
N PHE A 190 -12.01 25.00 13.82
CA PHE A 190 -12.02 25.30 12.38
C PHE A 190 -13.33 24.87 11.70
N GLY A 191 -14.35 24.47 12.49
CA GLY A 191 -15.66 24.11 11.97
C GLY A 191 -15.73 22.71 11.34
N GLY A 192 -14.83 21.80 11.72
CA GLY A 192 -14.77 20.44 11.17
C GLY A 192 -16.05 19.64 11.37
N GLN A 193 -16.76 19.82 12.49
CA GLN A 193 -18.06 19.18 12.72
C GLN A 193 -19.13 19.61 11.70
N GLN A 194 -19.13 20.89 11.31
CA GLN A 194 -20.06 21.37 10.27
C GLN A 194 -19.70 20.77 8.93
N ASP A 195 -18.41 20.77 8.57
CA ASP A 195 -17.94 20.21 7.31
C ASP A 195 -18.22 18.71 7.19
N LEU A 196 -18.17 17.96 8.30
CA LEU A 196 -18.60 16.57 8.33
C LEU A 196 -20.09 16.39 8.03
N ARG A 197 -20.95 17.29 8.57
CA ARG A 197 -22.40 17.26 8.29
C ARG A 197 -22.71 17.65 6.84
N ASP A 198 -22.00 18.66 6.32
CA ASP A 198 -22.16 19.18 4.96
C ASP A 198 -21.44 18.32 3.91
N LYS A 199 -20.71 17.27 4.35
CA LYS A 199 -19.90 16.40 3.50
C LYS A 199 -18.93 17.20 2.61
N THR A 200 -18.31 18.22 3.17
CA THR A 200 -17.42 19.13 2.47
C THR A 200 -15.98 18.98 2.97
N LEU A 201 -15.04 18.90 2.05
CA LEU A 201 -13.60 19.00 2.35
C LEU A 201 -13.19 20.48 2.23
N ARG A 202 -12.84 21.07 3.37
CA ARG A 202 -12.35 22.44 3.43
C ARG A 202 -10.92 22.46 3.94
N ILE A 203 -10.07 23.23 3.26
CA ILE A 203 -8.71 23.52 3.74
C ILE A 203 -8.77 24.55 4.88
N ILE A 204 -7.74 24.54 5.72
CA ILE A 204 -7.68 25.40 6.91
C ILE A 204 -7.26 26.82 6.53
N HIS A 205 -6.38 26.96 5.51
CA HIS A 205 -5.90 28.25 5.00
C HIS A 205 -5.50 28.16 3.52
N ASN A 206 -5.48 29.29 2.83
CA ASN A 206 -5.30 29.38 1.37
C ASN A 206 -3.92 28.87 0.87
N LEU A 207 -2.91 28.84 1.73
CA LEU A 207 -1.57 28.35 1.37
C LEU A 207 -1.41 26.83 1.52
N SER A 208 -2.44 26.13 1.97
CA SER A 208 -2.40 24.69 2.29
C SER A 208 -1.80 23.84 1.17
N PHE A 209 -2.20 24.06 -0.09
CA PHE A 209 -1.67 23.31 -1.24
C PHE A 209 -0.34 23.85 -1.76
N VAL A 210 0.05 25.07 -1.38
CA VAL A 210 1.38 25.63 -1.68
C VAL A 210 2.42 25.06 -0.75
N GLU A 211 2.09 24.94 0.54
CA GLU A 211 2.95 24.33 1.56
C GLU A 211 3.17 22.85 1.30
N ASP A 212 2.08 22.12 1.08
CA ASP A 212 2.11 20.71 0.81
C ASP A 212 1.19 20.31 -0.36
N PRO A 213 1.70 20.27 -1.60
CA PRO A 213 0.91 19.88 -2.75
C PRO A 213 0.40 18.43 -2.70
N THR A 214 0.96 17.54 -1.85
CA THR A 214 0.43 16.18 -1.68
C THR A 214 -0.97 16.18 -1.08
N ARG A 215 -1.38 17.26 -0.40
CA ARG A 215 -2.74 17.41 0.11
C ARG A 215 -3.80 17.41 -1.01
N ILE A 216 -3.42 17.71 -2.27
CA ILE A 216 -4.33 17.58 -3.44
C ILE A 216 -4.66 16.11 -3.71
N LEU A 217 -3.66 15.21 -3.62
CA LEU A 217 -3.88 13.76 -3.77
C LEU A 217 -4.76 13.23 -2.62
N ARG A 218 -4.50 13.72 -1.41
CA ARG A 218 -5.30 13.38 -0.21
C ARG A 218 -6.74 13.89 -0.33
N ALA A 219 -6.95 15.10 -0.89
CA ALA A 219 -8.29 15.65 -1.17
C ALA A 219 -9.09 14.68 -2.06
N ALA A 220 -8.56 14.32 -3.23
CA ALA A 220 -9.22 13.40 -4.15
C ALA A 220 -9.52 12.03 -3.49
N ARG A 221 -8.59 11.54 -2.66
CA ARG A 221 -8.78 10.30 -1.90
C ARG A 221 -9.92 10.42 -0.90
N PHE A 222 -9.99 11.48 -0.12
CA PHE A 222 -11.05 11.70 0.86
C PHE A 222 -12.40 12.01 0.21
N GLU A 223 -12.44 12.75 -0.91
CA GLU A 223 -13.67 12.94 -1.69
C GLU A 223 -14.35 11.59 -2.00
N VAL A 224 -13.58 10.65 -2.54
CA VAL A 224 -14.12 9.35 -2.96
C VAL A 224 -14.37 8.43 -1.76
N ARG A 225 -13.44 8.39 -0.79
CA ARG A 225 -13.53 7.52 0.39
C ARG A 225 -14.76 7.84 1.24
N PHE A 226 -15.03 9.12 1.50
CA PHE A 226 -16.12 9.55 2.37
C PHE A 226 -17.39 9.94 1.61
N GLY A 227 -17.34 10.05 0.28
CA GLY A 227 -18.43 10.59 -0.52
C GLY A 227 -18.63 12.08 -0.26
N PHE A 228 -17.55 12.82 -0.01
CA PHE A 228 -17.52 14.24 0.21
C PHE A 228 -17.17 14.98 -1.09
N HIS A 229 -17.23 16.30 -1.07
CA HIS A 229 -16.79 17.14 -2.17
C HIS A 229 -15.82 18.22 -1.69
N LEU A 230 -14.83 18.51 -2.49
CA LEU A 230 -13.92 19.63 -2.24
C LEU A 230 -14.65 20.94 -2.44
N GLY A 231 -14.60 21.84 -1.46
CA GLY A 231 -15.25 23.16 -1.59
C GLY A 231 -14.71 23.92 -2.80
N ARG A 232 -15.56 24.66 -3.53
CA ARG A 232 -15.19 25.35 -4.79
C ARG A 232 -13.93 26.20 -4.68
N HIS A 233 -13.76 26.91 -3.58
CA HIS A 233 -12.55 27.72 -3.34
C HIS A 233 -11.30 26.84 -3.21
N ALA A 234 -11.38 25.77 -2.43
CA ALA A 234 -10.27 24.83 -2.27
C ALA A 234 -9.92 24.11 -3.59
N GLU A 235 -10.93 23.75 -4.39
CA GLU A 235 -10.73 23.17 -5.72
C GLU A 235 -9.96 24.13 -6.66
N GLN A 236 -10.35 25.40 -6.70
CA GLN A 236 -9.64 26.40 -7.49
C GLN A 236 -8.18 26.55 -7.03
N LEU A 237 -7.94 26.58 -5.72
CA LEU A 237 -6.58 26.65 -5.17
C LEU A 237 -5.76 25.40 -5.50
N ALA A 238 -6.38 24.22 -5.50
CA ALA A 238 -5.73 22.97 -5.92
C ALA A 238 -5.31 23.04 -7.40
N MET A 239 -6.22 23.44 -8.29
CA MET A 239 -5.92 23.59 -9.71
C MET A 239 -4.83 24.64 -9.96
N ASN A 240 -4.87 25.79 -9.27
CA ASN A 240 -3.82 26.80 -9.34
C ASN A 240 -2.45 26.25 -8.91
N ALA A 241 -2.40 25.49 -7.81
CA ALA A 241 -1.16 24.87 -7.33
C ALA A 241 -0.57 23.88 -8.35
N VAL A 242 -1.44 23.12 -9.04
CA VAL A 242 -1.03 22.23 -10.13
C VAL A 242 -0.48 23.03 -11.32
N GLN A 243 -1.19 24.07 -11.75
CA GLN A 243 -0.76 24.94 -12.86
C GLN A 243 0.55 25.68 -12.58
N MET A 244 0.82 26.03 -11.32
CA MET A 244 2.10 26.61 -10.88
C MET A 244 3.25 25.62 -10.84
N GLY A 245 3.05 24.35 -11.19
CA GLY A 245 4.07 23.31 -11.18
C GLY A 245 4.54 22.91 -9.77
N LEU A 246 3.74 23.15 -8.72
CA LEU A 246 4.15 22.86 -7.35
C LEU A 246 4.29 21.35 -7.08
N LEU A 247 3.53 20.52 -7.78
CA LEU A 247 3.68 19.06 -7.70
C LEU A 247 5.05 18.59 -8.19
N GLU A 248 5.67 19.28 -9.15
CA GLU A 248 7.00 18.94 -9.66
C GLU A 248 8.08 19.09 -8.58
N LYS A 249 7.89 20.02 -7.63
CA LYS A 249 8.79 20.28 -6.50
C LYS A 249 8.68 19.25 -5.37
N VAL A 250 7.61 18.47 -5.35
CA VAL A 250 7.39 17.44 -4.32
C VAL A 250 8.37 16.29 -4.52
N ALA A 251 9.01 15.84 -3.44
CA ALA A 251 9.86 14.65 -3.46
C ALA A 251 9.06 13.41 -3.94
N GLY A 252 9.62 12.69 -4.92
CA GLY A 252 8.93 11.58 -5.58
C GLY A 252 8.41 10.51 -4.64
N ILE A 253 9.16 10.22 -3.55
CA ILE A 253 8.73 9.25 -2.54
C ILE A 253 7.40 9.65 -1.86
N ARG A 254 7.13 10.94 -1.66
CA ARG A 254 5.87 11.41 -1.09
C ARG A 254 4.69 11.18 -2.04
N LEU A 255 4.91 11.40 -3.35
CA LEU A 255 3.91 11.07 -4.38
C LEU A 255 3.67 9.56 -4.45
N THR A 256 4.72 8.76 -4.34
CA THR A 256 4.62 7.29 -4.30
C THR A 256 3.78 6.82 -3.12
N THR A 257 3.99 7.39 -1.94
CA THR A 257 3.24 7.04 -0.72
C THR A 257 1.75 7.33 -0.90
N GLU A 258 1.39 8.52 -1.39
CA GLU A 258 -0.03 8.84 -1.63
C GLU A 258 -0.64 8.00 -2.75
N LEU A 259 0.10 7.74 -3.85
CA LEU A 259 -0.37 6.85 -4.91
C LEU A 259 -0.60 5.41 -4.41
N GLN A 260 0.29 4.90 -3.55
CA GLN A 260 0.10 3.60 -2.91
C GLN A 260 -1.17 3.57 -2.07
N LEU A 261 -1.42 4.59 -1.23
CA LEU A 261 -2.63 4.70 -0.44
C LEU A 261 -3.89 4.78 -1.31
N ILE A 262 -3.84 5.53 -2.43
CA ILE A 262 -4.93 5.64 -3.40
C ILE A 262 -5.25 4.27 -4.02
N LEU A 263 -4.22 3.52 -4.42
CA LEU A 263 -4.40 2.19 -5.04
C LEU A 263 -4.80 1.09 -4.04
N GLN A 264 -4.79 1.38 -2.74
CA GLN A 264 -5.30 0.52 -1.67
C GLN A 264 -6.76 0.83 -1.28
N GLU A 265 -7.32 1.95 -1.75
CA GLU A 265 -8.72 2.31 -1.47
C GLU A 265 -9.71 1.38 -2.20
N ALA A 266 -10.94 1.33 -1.72
CA ALA A 266 -11.98 0.48 -2.29
C ALA A 266 -12.35 0.85 -3.75
N ARG A 267 -12.18 2.13 -4.13
CA ARG A 267 -12.54 2.65 -5.45
C ARG A 267 -11.37 3.44 -6.08
N PRO A 268 -10.23 2.80 -6.37
CA PRO A 268 -9.01 3.50 -6.78
C PRO A 268 -9.18 4.22 -8.12
N PHE A 269 -9.95 3.67 -9.07
CA PHE A 269 -10.18 4.32 -10.36
C PHE A 269 -10.89 5.67 -10.22
N ALA A 270 -11.93 5.75 -9.39
CA ALA A 270 -12.65 7.01 -9.16
C ALA A 270 -11.75 8.11 -8.58
N ILE A 271 -10.77 7.73 -7.74
CA ILE A 271 -9.79 8.67 -7.20
C ILE A 271 -8.84 9.13 -8.31
N LEU A 272 -8.33 8.21 -9.14
CA LEU A 272 -7.46 8.56 -10.27
C LEU A 272 -8.18 9.46 -11.26
N GLN A 273 -9.47 9.21 -11.55
CA GLN A 273 -10.30 10.06 -12.41
C GLN A 273 -10.43 11.47 -11.82
N ARG A 274 -10.63 11.59 -10.50
CA ARG A 274 -10.66 12.88 -9.83
C ARG A 274 -9.32 13.61 -9.92
N LEU A 275 -8.20 12.90 -9.77
CA LEU A 275 -6.86 13.46 -9.94
C LEU A 275 -6.59 13.92 -11.37
N ASP A 276 -7.11 13.19 -12.35
CA ASP A 276 -7.00 13.58 -13.75
C ASP A 276 -7.77 14.89 -14.03
N GLN A 277 -8.99 15.01 -13.51
CA GLN A 277 -9.79 16.25 -13.58
C GLN A 277 -9.08 17.46 -12.95
N LEU A 278 -8.32 17.24 -11.88
CA LEU A 278 -7.51 18.29 -11.23
C LEU A 278 -6.17 18.54 -11.94
N GLY A 279 -5.84 17.79 -13.00
CA GLY A 279 -4.60 17.92 -13.76
C GLY A 279 -3.38 17.27 -13.08
N VAL A 280 -3.57 16.53 -11.98
CA VAL A 280 -2.48 15.96 -11.16
C VAL A 280 -1.73 14.86 -11.92
N LEU A 281 -2.43 14.00 -12.66
CA LEU A 281 -1.78 12.91 -13.40
C LEU A 281 -0.81 13.44 -14.45
N ALA A 282 -1.24 14.44 -15.23
CA ALA A 282 -0.41 15.09 -16.24
C ALA A 282 0.79 15.83 -15.62
N ALA A 283 0.63 16.44 -14.42
CA ALA A 283 1.71 17.09 -13.68
C ALA A 283 2.74 16.07 -13.13
N ILE A 284 2.34 14.85 -12.81
CA ILE A 284 3.29 13.77 -12.47
C ILE A 284 4.08 13.37 -13.71
N HIS A 285 3.38 13.10 -14.82
CA HIS A 285 4.00 12.80 -16.12
C HIS A 285 2.98 12.93 -17.26
N PRO A 286 3.30 13.63 -18.38
CA PRO A 286 2.35 13.89 -19.47
C PRO A 286 1.75 12.64 -20.13
N ARG A 287 2.41 11.49 -20.02
CA ARG A 287 1.92 10.20 -20.55
C ARG A 287 1.10 9.40 -19.55
N LEU A 288 0.93 9.89 -18.34
CA LEU A 288 0.08 9.27 -17.33
C LEU A 288 -1.36 9.77 -17.53
N THR A 289 -2.07 9.12 -18.43
CA THR A 289 -3.45 9.43 -18.79
C THR A 289 -4.34 8.21 -18.58
N LEU A 290 -5.61 8.43 -18.30
CA LEU A 290 -6.60 7.38 -18.17
C LEU A 290 -7.23 7.09 -19.53
N GLY A 291 -6.96 5.92 -20.10
CA GLY A 291 -7.60 5.45 -21.33
C GLY A 291 -9.08 5.12 -21.09
N SER A 292 -9.88 5.11 -22.14
CA SER A 292 -11.33 4.89 -22.07
C SER A 292 -11.75 3.54 -21.46
N ASP A 293 -10.89 2.54 -21.53
CA ASP A 293 -11.13 1.18 -20.98
C ASP A 293 -10.49 0.95 -19.60
N MET A 294 -9.84 1.97 -19.03
CA MET A 294 -9.11 1.83 -17.78
C MET A 294 -10.05 1.52 -16.60
N GLU A 295 -11.25 2.12 -16.57
CA GLU A 295 -12.25 1.83 -15.55
C GLU A 295 -12.61 0.35 -15.53
N GLN A 296 -12.92 -0.22 -16.68
CA GLN A 296 -13.27 -1.63 -16.81
C GLN A 296 -12.10 -2.56 -16.42
N ARG A 297 -10.86 -2.15 -16.72
CA ARG A 297 -9.67 -2.90 -16.30
C ARG A 297 -9.49 -2.88 -14.79
N PHE A 298 -9.69 -1.72 -14.14
CA PHE A 298 -9.64 -1.61 -12.69
C PHE A 298 -10.74 -2.42 -12.00
N GLN A 299 -11.95 -2.43 -12.57
CA GLN A 299 -13.04 -3.28 -12.08
C GLN A 299 -12.64 -4.76 -12.15
N ARG A 300 -12.12 -5.22 -13.29
CA ARG A 300 -11.63 -6.61 -13.44
C ARG A 300 -10.50 -6.95 -12.46
N VAL A 301 -9.61 -6.01 -12.15
CA VAL A 301 -8.60 -6.21 -11.10
C VAL A 301 -9.27 -6.43 -9.75
N GLY A 302 -10.26 -5.64 -9.38
CA GLY A 302 -11.03 -5.82 -8.14
C GLY A 302 -11.68 -7.20 -8.05
N GLU A 303 -12.31 -7.66 -9.14
CA GLU A 303 -12.92 -9.00 -9.23
C GLU A 303 -11.88 -10.11 -9.04
N VAL A 304 -10.73 -10.01 -9.71
CA VAL A 304 -9.63 -10.99 -9.62
C VAL A 304 -9.01 -11.01 -8.23
N LEU A 305 -8.80 -9.85 -7.60
CA LEU A 305 -8.28 -9.76 -6.25
C LEU A 305 -9.25 -10.34 -5.22
N THR A 306 -10.55 -10.06 -5.37
CA THR A 306 -11.60 -10.64 -4.52
C THR A 306 -11.64 -12.15 -4.67
N TRP A 307 -11.65 -12.64 -5.91
CA TRP A 307 -11.62 -14.09 -6.18
C TRP A 307 -10.38 -14.75 -5.56
N TYR A 308 -9.19 -14.16 -5.73
CA TYR A 308 -7.97 -14.72 -5.16
C TYR A 308 -7.97 -14.70 -3.63
N GLY A 309 -8.48 -13.63 -3.01
CA GLY A 309 -8.64 -13.53 -1.57
C GLY A 309 -9.53 -14.63 -0.97
N LEU A 310 -10.59 -15.04 -1.68
CA LEU A 310 -11.48 -16.13 -1.26
C LEU A 310 -10.83 -17.53 -1.34
N LEU A 311 -9.66 -17.66 -1.98
CA LEU A 311 -8.92 -18.94 -2.00
C LEU A 311 -8.13 -19.17 -0.71
N TYR A 312 -7.97 -18.17 0.15
CA TYR A 312 -7.18 -18.23 1.40
C TYR A 312 -5.77 -18.81 1.22
N GLN A 313 -5.14 -18.49 0.09
CA GLN A 313 -3.80 -18.98 -0.23
C GLN A 313 -2.72 -17.97 0.18
N GLU A 314 -1.59 -18.49 0.64
CA GLU A 314 -0.39 -17.71 0.86
C GLU A 314 0.60 -17.83 -0.33
N PRO A 315 1.36 -16.76 -0.63
CA PRO A 315 1.31 -15.41 -0.03
C PRO A 315 0.09 -14.60 -0.50
N SER A 316 -0.34 -13.62 0.32
CA SER A 316 -1.32 -12.62 -0.10
C SER A 316 -0.71 -11.68 -1.15
N ALA A 317 -1.54 -11.23 -2.10
CA ALA A 317 -1.10 -10.29 -3.13
C ALA A 317 -1.08 -8.84 -2.60
N ALA A 318 -0.05 -8.08 -2.98
CA ALA A 318 -0.02 -6.64 -2.78
C ALA A 318 -0.96 -5.96 -3.79
N SER A 319 -2.23 -5.75 -3.42
CA SER A 319 -3.30 -5.24 -4.29
C SER A 319 -2.90 -3.96 -5.04
N TRP A 320 -2.26 -3.01 -4.36
CA TRP A 320 -1.81 -1.76 -4.97
C TRP A 320 -0.80 -1.96 -6.10
N ILE A 321 0.05 -3.01 -6.04
CA ILE A 321 0.98 -3.35 -7.14
C ILE A 321 0.19 -3.86 -8.34
N VAL A 322 -0.84 -4.68 -8.14
CA VAL A 322 -1.68 -5.19 -9.25
C VAL A 322 -2.35 -4.02 -9.98
N TYR A 323 -2.92 -3.07 -9.24
CA TYR A 323 -3.48 -1.84 -9.81
C TYR A 323 -2.42 -0.97 -10.50
N LEU A 324 -1.23 -0.83 -9.90
CA LEU A 324 -0.12 -0.08 -10.50
C LEU A 324 0.35 -0.70 -11.82
N LEU A 325 0.49 -2.04 -11.86
CA LEU A 325 0.82 -2.77 -13.08
C LEU A 325 -0.25 -2.59 -14.17
N THR A 326 -1.51 -2.51 -13.79
CA THR A 326 -2.61 -2.25 -14.72
C THR A 326 -2.55 -0.82 -15.25
N LEU A 327 -2.34 0.17 -14.39
CA LEU A 327 -2.20 1.58 -14.77
C LEU A 327 -1.02 1.81 -15.74
N PHE A 328 0.11 1.12 -15.50
CA PHE A 328 1.33 1.28 -16.31
C PHE A 328 1.45 0.25 -17.44
N GLY A 329 0.53 -0.69 -17.52
CA GLY A 329 0.60 -1.82 -18.47
C GLY A 329 0.64 -1.40 -19.95
N GLU A 330 -0.03 -0.32 -20.30
CA GLU A 330 -0.11 0.21 -21.68
C GLU A 330 1.04 1.16 -22.04
N LEU A 331 1.73 1.69 -21.03
CA LEU A 331 2.86 2.58 -21.26
C LEU A 331 4.03 1.84 -21.93
N ARG A 332 4.77 2.53 -22.78
CA ARG A 332 6.02 1.97 -23.29
C ARG A 332 7.04 1.82 -22.17
N GLY A 333 7.98 0.88 -22.32
CA GLY A 333 8.99 0.63 -21.28
C GLY A 333 9.83 1.85 -20.91
N ALA A 334 10.08 2.77 -21.83
CA ALA A 334 10.76 4.03 -21.56
C ALA A 334 9.89 4.99 -20.71
N GLU A 335 8.60 5.07 -21.03
CA GLU A 335 7.63 5.93 -20.34
C GLU A 335 7.40 5.44 -18.91
N SER A 336 7.15 4.14 -18.70
CA SER A 336 6.99 3.59 -17.36
C SER A 336 8.25 3.78 -16.49
N ARG A 337 9.46 3.64 -17.07
CA ARG A 337 10.70 3.94 -16.33
C ARG A 337 10.85 5.44 -16.01
N ALA A 338 10.41 6.35 -16.89
CA ALA A 338 10.43 7.78 -16.63
C ALA A 338 9.50 8.15 -15.47
N ILE A 339 8.28 7.61 -15.45
CA ILE A 339 7.32 7.79 -14.36
C ILE A 339 7.87 7.23 -13.04
N LEU A 340 8.44 6.02 -13.05
CA LEU A 340 9.04 5.43 -11.85
C LEU A 340 10.24 6.25 -11.33
N ARG A 341 11.06 6.83 -12.21
CA ARG A 341 12.12 7.77 -11.78
C ARG A 341 11.54 9.01 -11.12
N ARG A 342 10.46 9.58 -11.68
CA ARG A 342 9.78 10.74 -11.09
C ARG A 342 9.17 10.43 -9.73
N LEU A 343 8.54 9.27 -9.59
CA LEU A 343 7.94 8.80 -8.35
C LEU A 343 8.97 8.37 -7.29
N ASN A 344 10.16 7.95 -7.73
CA ASN A 344 11.28 7.53 -6.87
C ASN A 344 10.86 6.58 -5.72
N PRO A 345 10.19 5.45 -6.01
CA PRO A 345 9.85 4.48 -4.98
C PRO A 345 11.11 3.82 -4.41
N PRO A 346 11.02 3.17 -3.24
CA PRO A 346 12.14 2.41 -2.69
C PRO A 346 12.75 1.45 -3.73
N PRO A 347 14.09 1.28 -3.77
CA PRO A 347 14.79 0.53 -4.85
C PRO A 347 14.24 -0.88 -5.07
N ARG A 348 13.87 -1.58 -4.01
CA ARG A 348 13.25 -2.93 -4.11
C ARG A 348 11.91 -2.88 -4.88
N ILE A 349 11.09 -1.88 -4.63
CA ILE A 349 9.81 -1.69 -5.30
C ILE A 349 10.03 -1.30 -6.76
N ALA A 350 10.93 -0.34 -7.02
CA ALA A 350 11.26 0.06 -8.39
C ALA A 350 11.73 -1.12 -9.25
N THR A 351 12.64 -1.93 -8.73
CA THR A 351 13.15 -3.14 -9.40
C THR A 351 12.04 -4.14 -9.66
N LYS A 352 11.23 -4.45 -8.62
CA LYS A 352 10.08 -5.37 -8.74
C LYS A 352 9.10 -4.91 -9.81
N VAL A 353 8.64 -3.66 -9.75
CA VAL A 353 7.64 -3.12 -10.69
C VAL A 353 8.18 -3.11 -12.13
N ASN A 354 9.43 -2.73 -12.35
CA ASN A 354 10.04 -2.77 -13.69
C ASN A 354 10.09 -4.19 -14.26
N TRP A 355 10.49 -5.17 -13.43
CA TRP A 355 10.53 -6.57 -13.82
C TRP A 355 9.12 -7.10 -14.11
N ASP A 356 8.17 -6.83 -13.22
CA ASP A 356 6.78 -7.25 -13.32
C ASP A 356 6.10 -6.68 -14.59
N LEU A 357 6.33 -5.41 -14.92
CA LEU A 357 5.81 -4.78 -16.14
C LEU A 357 6.40 -5.42 -17.42
N ALA A 358 7.69 -5.71 -17.43
CA ALA A 358 8.33 -6.39 -18.54
C ALA A 358 7.75 -7.80 -18.72
N ARG A 359 7.60 -8.53 -17.63
CA ARG A 359 7.04 -9.89 -17.61
C ARG A 359 5.58 -9.90 -18.04
N LEU A 360 4.76 -8.99 -17.50
CA LEU A 360 3.35 -8.83 -17.86
C LEU A 360 3.16 -8.64 -19.37
N ARG A 361 3.95 -7.74 -19.99
CA ARG A 361 3.89 -7.48 -21.42
C ARG A 361 4.29 -8.70 -22.25
N ALA A 362 5.32 -9.43 -21.81
CA ALA A 362 5.77 -10.66 -22.47
C ALA A 362 4.69 -11.74 -22.40
N LEU A 363 4.16 -11.99 -21.21
CA LEU A 363 3.09 -12.96 -20.97
C LEU A 363 1.83 -12.62 -21.75
N ALA A 364 1.40 -11.36 -21.75
CA ALA A 364 0.21 -10.95 -22.49
C ALA A 364 0.34 -11.29 -23.98
N ARG A 365 1.49 -11.00 -24.60
CA ARG A 365 1.76 -11.38 -26.00
C ARG A 365 1.75 -12.88 -26.22
N GLN A 366 2.38 -13.65 -25.32
CA GLN A 366 2.42 -15.12 -25.42
C GLN A 366 1.01 -15.73 -25.36
N PHE A 367 0.17 -15.28 -24.44
CA PHE A 367 -1.20 -15.78 -24.32
C PHE A 367 -2.09 -15.35 -25.48
N GLN A 368 -1.93 -14.12 -26.00
CA GLN A 368 -2.70 -13.65 -27.17
C GLN A 368 -2.36 -14.39 -28.46
N GLN A 369 -1.11 -14.85 -28.61
CA GLN A 369 -0.65 -15.57 -29.81
C GLN A 369 -0.86 -17.08 -29.73
N ALA A 370 -1.19 -17.61 -28.55
CA ALA A 370 -1.34 -19.04 -28.35
C ALA A 370 -2.63 -19.58 -28.96
N ARG A 371 -2.53 -20.59 -29.81
CA ARG A 371 -3.69 -21.34 -30.33
C ARG A 371 -4.19 -22.40 -29.34
N GLU A 372 -3.26 -22.96 -28.56
CA GLU A 372 -3.53 -24.01 -27.56
C GLU A 372 -2.83 -23.68 -26.25
N LEU A 373 -3.44 -24.03 -25.15
CA LEU A 373 -2.97 -23.75 -23.78
C LEU A 373 -2.82 -25.06 -22.98
N PRO A 374 -1.93 -26.02 -23.39
CA PRO A 374 -1.65 -27.18 -22.57
C PRO A 374 -1.09 -26.73 -21.21
N HIS A 375 -1.45 -27.45 -20.15
CA HIS A 375 -1.10 -27.03 -18.78
C HIS A 375 0.41 -26.90 -18.55
N SER A 376 1.22 -27.73 -19.22
CA SER A 376 2.69 -27.63 -19.18
C SER A 376 3.22 -26.33 -19.77
N ARG A 377 2.59 -25.81 -20.83
CA ARG A 377 2.97 -24.55 -21.45
C ARG A 377 2.59 -23.37 -20.54
N VAL A 378 1.39 -23.36 -19.99
CA VAL A 378 0.92 -22.34 -19.04
C VAL A 378 1.82 -22.32 -17.81
N TYR A 379 2.15 -23.50 -17.27
CA TYR A 379 3.06 -23.65 -16.14
C TYR A 379 4.44 -23.01 -16.42
N ARG A 380 5.07 -23.35 -17.53
CA ARG A 380 6.38 -22.79 -17.93
C ARG A 380 6.35 -21.26 -18.08
N TRP A 381 5.23 -20.72 -18.53
CA TRP A 381 5.09 -19.28 -18.67
C TRP A 381 4.89 -18.57 -17.32
N LEU A 382 4.20 -19.18 -16.37
CA LEU A 382 3.78 -18.51 -15.15
C LEU A 382 4.65 -18.81 -13.92
N VAL A 383 5.40 -19.91 -13.91
CA VAL A 383 6.10 -20.41 -12.71
C VAL A 383 7.09 -19.40 -12.11
N ASP A 384 7.77 -18.63 -12.96
CA ASP A 384 8.74 -17.60 -12.54
C ASP A 384 8.13 -16.18 -12.47
N ALA A 385 6.83 -16.02 -12.73
CA ALA A 385 6.18 -14.72 -12.63
C ALA A 385 5.75 -14.44 -11.18
N SER A 386 5.78 -13.17 -10.77
CA SER A 386 5.24 -12.76 -9.49
C SER A 386 3.72 -12.95 -9.45
N LEU A 387 3.18 -13.15 -8.26
CA LEU A 387 1.73 -13.28 -8.08
C LEU A 387 0.99 -12.07 -8.63
N GLU A 388 1.50 -10.87 -8.36
CA GLU A 388 0.90 -9.62 -8.83
C GLU A 388 0.90 -9.52 -10.36
N SER A 389 1.97 -9.96 -11.03
CA SER A 389 2.02 -10.04 -12.50
C SER A 389 0.98 -11.00 -13.07
N ILE A 390 0.79 -12.16 -12.41
CA ILE A 390 -0.18 -13.18 -12.84
C ILE A 390 -1.62 -12.66 -12.67
N LEU A 391 -1.93 -12.00 -11.53
CA LEU A 391 -3.24 -11.44 -11.28
C LEU A 391 -3.55 -10.26 -12.22
N ALA A 392 -2.57 -9.38 -12.47
CA ALA A 392 -2.71 -8.31 -13.45
C ALA A 392 -2.90 -8.85 -14.87
N LEU A 393 -2.20 -9.93 -15.23
CA LEU A 393 -2.40 -10.63 -16.50
C LEU A 393 -3.82 -11.20 -16.60
N MET A 394 -4.30 -11.90 -15.57
CA MET A 394 -5.64 -12.47 -15.53
C MET A 394 -6.73 -11.40 -15.70
N ALA A 395 -6.57 -10.25 -15.05
CA ALA A 395 -7.48 -9.11 -15.21
C ALA A 395 -7.43 -8.48 -16.61
N ARG A 396 -6.27 -8.53 -17.27
CA ARG A 396 -6.06 -8.01 -18.61
C ARG A 396 -6.65 -8.89 -19.73
N MET A 397 -6.71 -10.21 -19.52
CA MET A 397 -7.17 -11.16 -20.51
C MET A 397 -8.70 -11.17 -20.61
N GLU A 398 -9.22 -11.07 -21.83
CA GLU A 398 -10.66 -11.09 -22.11
C GLU A 398 -11.18 -12.50 -22.38
N GLN A 399 -10.31 -13.36 -22.95
CA GLN A 399 -10.68 -14.72 -23.31
C GLN A 399 -10.92 -15.59 -22.07
N PRO A 400 -12.12 -16.19 -21.91
CA PRO A 400 -12.47 -17.01 -20.76
C PRO A 400 -11.53 -18.20 -20.59
N GLU A 401 -11.07 -18.81 -21.69
CA GLU A 401 -10.16 -19.96 -21.70
C GLU A 401 -8.79 -19.61 -21.10
N VAL A 402 -8.28 -18.41 -21.42
CA VAL A 402 -7.02 -17.91 -20.87
C VAL A 402 -7.18 -17.65 -19.37
N ARG A 403 -8.25 -16.99 -18.96
CA ARG A 403 -8.54 -16.72 -17.54
C ARG A 403 -8.68 -18.02 -16.75
N LYS A 404 -9.36 -19.02 -17.32
CA LYS A 404 -9.47 -20.34 -16.72
C LYS A 404 -8.11 -21.03 -16.59
N ALA A 405 -7.28 -21.02 -17.63
CA ALA A 405 -5.96 -21.63 -17.59
C ALA A 405 -5.04 -20.99 -16.53
N ILE A 406 -5.11 -19.66 -16.38
CA ILE A 406 -4.39 -18.93 -15.32
C ILE A 406 -4.97 -19.29 -13.94
N GLY A 407 -6.29 -19.38 -13.79
CA GLY A 407 -6.95 -19.80 -12.56
C GLY A 407 -6.56 -21.22 -12.15
N ASP A 408 -6.59 -22.16 -13.08
CA ASP A 408 -6.16 -23.56 -12.86
C ASP A 408 -4.69 -23.65 -12.44
N PHE A 409 -3.82 -22.78 -13.00
CA PHE A 409 -2.44 -22.67 -12.57
C PHE A 409 -2.34 -22.22 -11.10
N LEU A 410 -3.03 -21.17 -10.72
CA LEU A 410 -2.97 -20.63 -9.36
C LEU A 410 -3.54 -21.59 -8.31
N THR A 411 -4.64 -22.29 -8.63
CA THR A 411 -5.37 -23.13 -7.68
C THR A 411 -4.79 -24.54 -7.54
N THR A 412 -4.41 -25.16 -8.64
CA THR A 412 -4.06 -26.59 -8.66
C THR A 412 -2.70 -26.88 -9.28
N ARG A 413 -2.42 -26.32 -10.47
CA ARG A 413 -1.26 -26.76 -11.27
C ARG A 413 0.08 -26.30 -10.72
N ARG A 414 0.12 -25.18 -10.02
CA ARG A 414 1.34 -24.66 -9.37
C ARG A 414 1.92 -25.63 -8.34
N GLN A 415 1.08 -26.46 -7.73
CA GLN A 415 1.48 -27.41 -6.69
C GLN A 415 1.86 -28.80 -7.25
N VAL A 416 1.58 -29.09 -8.51
CA VAL A 416 1.92 -30.37 -9.12
C VAL A 416 3.42 -30.62 -9.08
N ARG A 417 3.80 -31.85 -8.68
CA ARG A 417 5.18 -32.31 -8.63
C ARG A 417 5.25 -33.75 -9.20
N PRO A 418 6.34 -34.15 -9.79
CA PRO A 418 6.59 -35.58 -10.11
C PRO A 418 6.54 -36.44 -8.86
N ILE A 419 6.11 -37.66 -8.98
CA ILE A 419 6.18 -38.68 -7.92
C ILE A 419 7.63 -39.17 -7.76
N LEU A 420 8.31 -39.39 -8.87
CA LEU A 420 9.71 -39.74 -8.87
C LEU A 420 10.60 -38.61 -8.39
N ARG A 421 11.58 -38.93 -7.59
CA ARG A 421 12.58 -38.02 -7.05
C ARG A 421 13.99 -38.41 -7.52
N GLY A 422 14.98 -37.59 -7.14
CA GLY A 422 16.39 -37.88 -7.50
C GLY A 422 16.88 -39.28 -7.08
N ASN A 423 16.46 -39.76 -5.91
CA ASN A 423 16.81 -41.11 -5.45
C ASN A 423 16.24 -42.25 -6.33
N ASP A 424 15.02 -42.02 -6.88
CA ASP A 424 14.42 -43.00 -7.79
C ASP A 424 15.18 -43.05 -9.12
N LEU A 425 15.66 -41.89 -9.60
CA LEU A 425 16.49 -41.84 -10.81
C LEU A 425 17.85 -42.52 -10.60
N GLN A 426 18.41 -42.38 -9.41
CA GLN A 426 19.64 -43.10 -9.01
C GLN A 426 19.41 -44.59 -8.96
N ALA A 427 18.29 -45.05 -8.40
CA ALA A 427 17.91 -46.48 -8.36
C ALA A 427 17.68 -47.06 -9.77
N LEU A 428 17.35 -46.23 -10.77
CA LEU A 428 17.30 -46.60 -12.18
C LEU A 428 18.70 -46.65 -12.84
N GLY A 429 19.78 -46.43 -12.09
CA GLY A 429 21.15 -46.43 -12.59
C GLY A 429 21.58 -45.16 -13.31
N ILE A 430 20.78 -44.09 -13.28
CA ILE A 430 21.12 -42.80 -13.90
C ILE A 430 22.12 -42.07 -12.98
N ARG A 431 23.26 -41.64 -13.52
CA ARG A 431 24.28 -40.91 -12.76
C ARG A 431 23.75 -39.50 -12.39
N PRO A 432 23.94 -39.06 -11.12
CA PRO A 432 23.55 -37.68 -10.70
C PRO A 432 24.24 -36.63 -11.57
N GLY A 433 23.45 -35.63 -11.98
CA GLY A 433 23.93 -34.55 -12.84
C GLY A 433 22.79 -33.65 -13.38
N PRO A 434 23.10 -32.74 -14.31
CA PRO A 434 22.11 -31.85 -14.91
C PRO A 434 20.90 -32.56 -15.55
N ILE A 435 21.12 -33.80 -16.02
CA ILE A 435 20.09 -34.65 -16.62
C ILE A 435 18.91 -34.92 -15.65
N TYR A 436 19.14 -34.93 -14.33
CA TYR A 436 18.08 -35.13 -13.35
C TYR A 436 17.03 -34.05 -13.47
N ARG A 437 17.46 -32.79 -13.61
CA ARG A 437 16.54 -31.64 -13.81
C ARG A 437 15.73 -31.80 -15.08
N ASP A 438 16.33 -32.25 -16.16
CA ASP A 438 15.65 -32.40 -17.46
C ASP A 438 14.63 -33.55 -17.40
N ILE A 439 14.97 -34.68 -16.73
CA ILE A 439 14.03 -35.76 -16.52
C ILE A 439 12.87 -35.33 -15.62
N LEU A 440 13.15 -34.72 -14.47
CA LEU A 440 12.10 -34.28 -13.54
C LEU A 440 11.19 -33.21 -14.14
N ASN A 441 11.73 -32.27 -14.92
CA ASN A 441 10.93 -31.29 -15.66
C ASN A 441 10.07 -31.95 -16.75
N SER A 442 10.61 -32.93 -17.48
CA SER A 442 9.85 -33.68 -18.48
C SER A 442 8.71 -34.49 -17.86
N LEU A 443 8.94 -35.10 -16.70
CA LEU A 443 7.91 -35.76 -15.92
C LEU A 443 6.85 -34.80 -15.42
N LEU A 444 7.26 -33.65 -14.89
CA LEU A 444 6.34 -32.60 -14.46
C LEU A 444 5.42 -32.16 -15.60
N TYR A 445 5.97 -31.90 -16.77
CA TYR A 445 5.18 -31.47 -17.94
C TYR A 445 4.24 -32.58 -18.43
N ALA A 446 4.71 -33.83 -18.50
CA ALA A 446 3.86 -34.95 -18.87
C ALA A 446 2.71 -35.16 -17.86
N ARG A 447 2.98 -34.94 -16.55
CA ARG A 447 1.96 -35.02 -15.50
C ARG A 447 0.95 -33.87 -15.58
N LEU A 448 1.41 -32.65 -15.83
CA LEU A 448 0.55 -31.48 -16.01
C LEU A 448 -0.41 -31.67 -17.19
N ASP A 449 0.07 -32.28 -18.28
CA ASP A 449 -0.73 -32.53 -19.50
C ASP A 449 -1.54 -33.85 -19.42
N GLY A 450 -1.46 -34.58 -18.28
CA GLY A 450 -2.25 -35.79 -18.04
C GLY A 450 -1.69 -37.08 -18.71
N HIS A 451 -0.49 -37.04 -19.30
CA HIS A 451 0.13 -38.18 -19.96
C HIS A 451 0.68 -39.24 -19.00
N VAL A 452 0.94 -38.84 -17.76
CA VAL A 452 1.36 -39.72 -16.68
C VAL A 452 0.58 -39.38 -15.40
N GLN A 453 0.11 -40.39 -14.67
CA GLN A 453 -0.71 -40.22 -13.47
C GLN A 453 -0.17 -41.00 -12.25
N SER A 454 0.40 -42.17 -12.49
CA SER A 454 0.94 -43.05 -11.46
C SER A 454 2.45 -43.06 -11.47
N ARG A 455 3.05 -43.64 -10.41
CA ARG A 455 4.49 -43.90 -10.31
C ARG A 455 4.99 -44.82 -11.45
N ASP A 456 4.21 -45.82 -11.81
CA ASP A 456 4.56 -46.77 -12.88
C ASP A 456 4.49 -46.08 -14.27
N ASP A 457 3.55 -45.15 -14.48
CA ASP A 457 3.55 -44.34 -15.70
C ASP A 457 4.80 -43.48 -15.81
N GLU A 458 5.22 -42.86 -14.71
CA GLU A 458 6.44 -42.06 -14.66
C GLU A 458 7.69 -42.92 -14.95
N LEU A 459 7.77 -44.12 -14.37
CA LEU A 459 8.86 -45.07 -14.64
C LEU A 459 8.89 -45.46 -16.11
N ARG A 460 7.73 -45.83 -16.70
CA ARG A 460 7.63 -46.17 -18.13
C ARG A 460 8.01 -44.97 -19.04
N PHE A 461 7.57 -43.76 -18.65
CA PHE A 461 7.93 -42.56 -19.38
C PHE A 461 9.44 -42.30 -19.39
N VAL A 462 10.13 -42.45 -18.23
CA VAL A 462 11.58 -42.25 -18.12
C VAL A 462 12.30 -43.32 -18.98
N ARG A 463 11.92 -44.58 -18.83
CA ARG A 463 12.53 -45.67 -19.61
C ARG A 463 12.41 -45.48 -21.12
N ARG A 464 11.26 -45.05 -21.60
CA ARG A 464 11.01 -44.79 -23.02
C ARG A 464 11.75 -43.56 -23.55
N ARG A 465 11.65 -42.44 -22.83
CA ARG A 465 12.14 -41.14 -23.36
C ARG A 465 13.62 -40.92 -23.12
N PHE A 466 14.17 -41.52 -22.08
CA PHE A 466 15.56 -41.37 -21.65
C PHE A 466 16.32 -42.68 -21.72
N ALA A 467 15.91 -43.60 -22.62
CA ALA A 467 16.56 -44.93 -22.81
C ALA A 467 18.08 -44.83 -22.99
N LYS A 468 18.58 -43.80 -23.67
CA LYS A 468 20.02 -43.60 -23.92
C LYS A 468 20.86 -43.27 -22.69
N VAL A 469 20.23 -42.88 -21.59
CA VAL A 469 20.89 -42.47 -20.32
C VAL A 469 20.78 -43.57 -19.26
N LEU A 470 19.93 -44.55 -19.50
CA LEU A 470 19.81 -45.73 -18.65
C LEU A 470 20.98 -46.69 -18.92
N PRO A 471 21.50 -47.38 -17.91
CA PRO A 471 22.46 -48.44 -18.13
C PRO A 471 21.84 -49.49 -19.06
N VAL A 472 22.59 -49.93 -20.02
CA VAL A 472 22.19 -51.06 -20.89
C VAL A 472 22.04 -52.29 -19.96
N GLY A 473 20.79 -52.72 -19.73
CA GLY A 473 20.52 -53.90 -18.92
C GLY A 473 21.23 -55.11 -19.56
N GLU A 474 22.00 -55.83 -18.78
CA GLU A 474 22.42 -57.21 -19.10
C GLU A 474 21.17 -58.11 -19.03
N ASP A 475 20.30 -57.97 -20.00
CA ASP A 475 19.23 -58.94 -20.25
C ASP A 475 19.52 -59.64 -21.58
N GLY A 476 20.05 -60.80 -21.49
CA GLY A 476 20.15 -61.70 -22.67
C GLY A 476 21.36 -62.60 -22.71
N GLY A 477 21.44 -63.50 -21.84
CA GLY A 477 22.50 -64.50 -21.95
C GLY A 477 22.28 -65.78 -21.17
N GLU A 478 21.18 -66.40 -21.35
CA GLU A 478 21.06 -67.86 -21.10
C GLU A 478 20.21 -68.46 -22.21
N MET A 479 20.82 -68.59 -23.39
CA MET A 479 20.42 -69.66 -24.31
C MET A 479 21.33 -70.81 -24.10
N SER A 480 20.77 -71.76 -23.42
CA SER A 480 21.16 -73.22 -23.27
C SER A 480 22.02 -73.72 -24.39
N THR A 481 23.31 -73.95 -24.07
CA THR A 481 24.14 -74.93 -24.79
C THR A 481 23.86 -76.33 -24.20
N GLY A 482 22.90 -77.03 -24.73
CA GLY A 482 22.59 -78.42 -24.41
C GLY A 482 21.83 -79.04 -25.54
N ASP A 483 22.51 -79.65 -26.47
CA ASP A 483 22.27 -80.95 -27.11
C ASP A 483 22.93 -81.02 -28.53
N ARG A 484 24.19 -81.32 -28.55
CA ARG A 484 24.85 -81.90 -29.75
C ARG A 484 25.77 -83.03 -29.37
N ARG A 485 25.21 -84.16 -28.92
CA ARG A 485 25.88 -85.46 -28.92
C ARG A 485 24.82 -86.54 -29.03
N ALA A 486 24.56 -87.03 -30.19
CA ALA A 486 24.20 -88.39 -30.49
C ALA A 486 23.63 -88.51 -31.91
N ARG A 487 24.47 -88.85 -32.86
CA ARG A 487 24.17 -89.83 -33.94
C ARG A 487 25.36 -89.88 -34.91
N LYS A 488 26.30 -90.73 -34.54
CA LYS A 488 27.18 -91.39 -35.47
C LYS A 488 27.16 -92.83 -35.00
N SER A 489 26.41 -93.66 -35.66
CA SER A 489 26.68 -95.03 -35.96
C SER A 489 25.50 -95.59 -36.76
N GLU A 490 25.89 -96.28 -37.82
CA GLU A 490 25.14 -97.26 -38.60
C GLU A 490 24.43 -96.73 -39.87
N GLY A 491 25.01 -97.20 -41.00
CA GLY A 491 24.43 -97.37 -42.30
C GLY A 491 25.24 -96.78 -43.43
#